data_08a9701ee0219937a83f976b4f41e832
#
_entry.id   08a9701ee0219937a83f976b4f41e832
#
_cell.length_a   1.000
_cell.length_b   1.000
_cell.length_c   1.000
_cell.angle_alpha   90.00
_cell.angle_beta   90.00
_cell.angle_gamma   90.00
#
_symmetry.space_group_name_H-M   'P 1'
#
loop_
_entity.id
_entity.type
_entity.pdbx_description
1 polymer ?
#
loop_
_entity_poly.entity_id
_entity_poly.type
_entity_poly.pdbx_seq_one_letter_code
_entity_poly.pdbx_strand_id
1 'polypeptide(L)'
;MGGFFGTVAKVSCTADLFYGTDYNSHLGTKRGGMATYDAESKQFLRSIHNLESSYFRTKFEEGLSKFKGCSGIGIISDTDPQPIIINSHLGRFAIVTVAKIANIEELEQELLAQNMHFAELSSGKTNQTELIALLIIQGKDFVDGIENVYRRIKGSCSMLLLTEDGIIAARDKWGRT
;
A
#
# COMPACT_ATOMS: atom_id res chain seq x y z
N MET A 1 -7.75 11.84 3.88
CA MET A 1 -6.82 12.08 2.75
C MET A 1 -5.56 11.26 3.03
N GLY A 2 -4.58 11.28 2.15
CA GLY A 2 -3.34 10.57 2.33
C GLY A 2 -2.34 10.93 1.25
N GLY A 3 -1.10 10.49 1.40
CA GLY A 3 -0.05 10.64 0.41
C GLY A 3 0.93 9.50 0.51
N PHE A 4 1.47 9.08 -0.59
CA PHE A 4 2.46 8.00 -0.63
C PHE A 4 3.75 8.44 -1.32
N PHE A 5 4.80 7.72 -1.04
CA PHE A 5 6.12 7.89 -1.63
C PHE A 5 6.68 6.52 -2.01
N GLY A 6 7.36 6.44 -3.16
CA GLY A 6 8.06 5.23 -3.60
C GLY A 6 9.43 5.58 -4.11
N THR A 7 10.40 4.72 -3.83
CA THR A 7 11.79 4.92 -4.26
C THR A 7 12.47 3.61 -4.65
N VAL A 8 13.26 3.68 -5.70
CA VAL A 8 14.19 2.63 -6.13
C VAL A 8 15.56 3.27 -6.26
N ALA A 9 16.56 2.72 -5.58
CA ALA A 9 17.92 3.27 -5.52
C ALA A 9 18.97 2.19 -5.85
N LYS A 10 20.18 2.62 -6.13
CA LYS A 10 21.33 1.70 -6.30
C LYS A 10 21.95 1.26 -4.98
N VAL A 11 21.60 1.94 -3.89
CA VAL A 11 22.05 1.68 -2.52
C VAL A 11 20.83 1.60 -1.61
N SER A 12 21.02 1.44 -0.31
CA SER A 12 19.88 1.41 0.64
C SER A 12 18.97 2.61 0.44
N CYS A 13 17.67 2.34 0.24
CA CYS A 13 16.63 3.35 0.05
C CYS A 13 16.00 3.85 1.35
N THR A 14 16.43 3.32 2.51
CA THR A 14 15.72 3.51 3.79
C THR A 14 15.58 4.97 4.19
N ALA A 15 16.66 5.77 4.05
CA ALA A 15 16.63 7.18 4.39
C ALA A 15 15.72 7.99 3.45
N ASP A 16 15.85 7.76 2.13
CA ASP A 16 15.01 8.43 1.14
C ASP A 16 13.54 8.10 1.33
N LEU A 17 13.24 6.83 1.60
CA LEU A 17 11.88 6.37 1.88
C LEU A 17 11.31 7.04 3.14
N PHE A 18 12.10 7.11 4.22
CA PHE A 18 11.68 7.72 5.47
C PHE A 18 11.36 9.21 5.29
N TYR A 19 12.29 9.99 4.73
CA TYR A 19 12.07 11.42 4.53
C TYR A 19 11.01 11.73 3.46
N GLY A 20 10.95 10.93 2.39
CA GLY A 20 9.93 11.08 1.36
C GLY A 20 8.53 10.77 1.86
N THR A 21 8.39 9.77 2.75
CA THR A 21 7.10 9.48 3.40
C THR A 21 6.73 10.57 4.40
N ASP A 22 7.68 11.01 5.24
CA ASP A 22 7.48 12.08 6.21
C ASP A 22 7.06 13.41 5.54
N TYR A 23 7.55 13.70 4.35
CA TYR A 23 7.13 14.88 3.58
C TYR A 23 5.62 14.92 3.34
N ASN A 24 4.97 13.76 3.26
CA ASN A 24 3.51 13.63 3.11
C ASN A 24 2.75 13.69 4.45
N SER A 25 3.41 13.89 5.61
CA SER A 25 2.74 13.87 6.92
C SER A 25 1.72 14.99 7.13
N HIS A 26 1.73 16.05 6.29
CA HIS A 26 0.70 17.07 6.25
C HIS A 26 -0.60 16.63 5.56
N LEU A 27 -0.61 15.48 4.85
CA LEU A 27 -1.77 14.96 4.11
C LEU A 27 -2.62 13.97 4.92
N GLY A 28 -2.18 13.55 6.09
CA GLY A 28 -2.91 12.65 6.95
C GLY A 28 -2.30 12.56 8.35
N THR A 29 -3.11 12.17 9.32
CA THR A 29 -2.75 12.22 10.75
C THR A 29 -2.99 10.92 11.52
N LYS A 30 -3.58 9.89 10.89
CA LYS A 30 -4.02 8.70 11.61
C LYS A 30 -3.07 7.52 11.52
N ARG A 31 -2.57 7.23 10.34
CA ARG A 31 -1.75 6.05 10.07
C ARG A 31 -0.55 6.41 9.23
N GLY A 32 0.57 5.78 9.51
CA GLY A 32 1.76 5.81 8.68
C GLY A 32 2.31 4.41 8.51
N GLY A 33 2.86 4.12 7.34
CA GLY A 33 3.45 2.84 7.08
C GLY A 33 4.56 2.89 6.05
N MET A 34 5.51 1.97 6.16
CA MET A 34 6.58 1.78 5.20
C MET A 34 6.78 0.29 4.93
N ALA A 35 7.15 -0.04 3.70
CA ALA A 35 7.65 -1.36 3.33
C ALA A 35 8.87 -1.22 2.43
N THR A 36 9.86 -2.11 2.62
CA THR A 36 11.01 -2.27 1.73
C THR A 36 11.14 -3.73 1.28
N TYR A 37 11.77 -3.93 0.15
CA TYR A 37 12.18 -5.25 -0.31
C TYR A 37 13.70 -5.38 -0.23
N ASP A 38 14.15 -6.39 0.52
CA ASP A 38 15.56 -6.77 0.62
C ASP A 38 15.85 -7.95 -0.31
N ALA A 39 16.57 -7.68 -1.40
CA ALA A 39 16.89 -8.68 -2.42
C ALA A 39 17.87 -9.75 -1.93
N GLU A 40 18.70 -9.46 -0.91
CA GLU A 40 19.65 -10.44 -0.35
C GLU A 40 18.93 -11.52 0.44
N SER A 41 18.02 -11.11 1.33
CA SER A 41 17.20 -12.04 2.13
C SER A 41 15.91 -12.47 1.44
N LYS A 42 15.55 -11.87 0.30
CA LYS A 42 14.27 -12.03 -0.41
C LYS A 42 13.05 -11.79 0.50
N GLN A 43 13.15 -10.78 1.33
CA GLN A 43 12.11 -10.46 2.31
C GLN A 43 11.52 -9.06 2.12
N PHE A 44 10.22 -8.99 2.34
CA PHE A 44 9.53 -7.72 2.53
C PHE A 44 9.54 -7.37 4.02
N LEU A 45 10.04 -6.20 4.34
CA LEU A 45 10.07 -5.63 5.69
C LEU A 45 8.99 -4.56 5.78
N ARG A 46 8.11 -4.64 6.77
CA ARG A 46 6.97 -3.73 6.92
C ARG A 46 6.87 -3.21 8.35
N SER A 47 6.52 -1.93 8.48
CA SER A 47 6.06 -1.35 9.75
C SER A 47 4.88 -0.42 9.50
N ILE A 48 3.89 -0.47 10.41
CA ILE A 48 2.71 0.39 10.41
C ILE A 48 2.54 0.95 11.80
N HIS A 49 2.29 2.26 11.91
CA HIS A 49 2.08 2.93 13.19
C HIS A 49 0.82 3.80 13.17
N ASN A 50 0.19 3.91 14.35
CA ASN A 50 -0.81 4.92 14.63
C ASN A 50 -0.09 6.26 14.88
N LEU A 51 -0.51 7.32 14.18
CA LEU A 51 0.07 8.65 14.26
C LEU A 51 -0.79 9.64 15.06
N GLU A 52 -1.95 9.21 15.58
CA GLU A 52 -2.87 10.12 16.31
C GLU A 52 -2.26 10.70 17.59
N SER A 53 -1.31 9.99 18.18
CA SER A 53 -0.65 10.41 19.43
C SER A 53 0.80 10.87 19.27
N SER A 54 1.37 10.82 18.06
CA SER A 54 2.79 11.13 17.83
C SER A 54 3.08 11.30 16.35
N TYR A 55 4.06 12.13 16.04
CA TYR A 55 4.49 12.38 14.68
C TYR A 55 5.12 11.16 14.01
N PHE A 56 5.07 11.11 12.69
CA PHE A 56 5.65 10.05 11.86
C PHE A 56 7.12 9.78 12.24
N ARG A 57 7.96 10.82 12.29
CA ARG A 57 9.37 10.69 12.63
C ARG A 57 9.60 9.96 13.94
N THR A 58 8.91 10.38 14.99
CA THR A 58 9.04 9.79 16.34
C THR A 58 8.69 8.29 16.34
N LYS A 59 7.68 7.90 15.54
CA LYS A 59 7.22 6.50 15.50
C LYS A 59 8.12 5.59 14.68
N PHE A 60 8.78 6.10 13.65
CA PHE A 60 9.56 5.29 12.73
C PHE A 60 11.08 5.34 12.97
N GLU A 61 11.59 6.40 13.61
CA GLU A 61 13.03 6.62 13.79
C GLU A 61 13.72 5.47 14.54
N GLU A 62 13.14 4.99 15.64
CA GLU A 62 13.69 3.88 16.43
C GLU A 62 13.72 2.54 15.63
N GLY A 63 12.77 2.35 14.73
CA GLY A 63 12.65 1.14 13.90
C GLY A 63 13.37 1.21 12.57
N LEU A 64 13.96 2.34 12.22
CA LEU A 64 14.50 2.60 10.88
C LEU A 64 15.64 1.65 10.50
N SER A 65 16.46 1.25 11.46
CA SER A 65 17.57 0.30 11.28
C SER A 65 17.12 -1.11 10.88
N LYS A 66 15.86 -1.45 11.07
CA LYS A 66 15.29 -2.75 10.67
C LYS A 66 14.99 -2.82 9.18
N PHE A 67 14.82 -1.66 8.53
CA PHE A 67 14.57 -1.61 7.10
C PHE A 67 15.86 -1.79 6.31
N LYS A 68 15.79 -2.61 5.28
CA LYS A 68 16.88 -2.90 4.34
C LYS A 68 16.31 -2.96 2.94
N GLY A 69 17.20 -2.83 1.95
CA GLY A 69 16.85 -2.95 0.54
C GLY A 69 17.02 -1.66 -0.23
N CYS A 70 16.89 -1.80 -1.56
CA CYS A 70 17.07 -0.72 -2.53
C CYS A 70 15.76 -0.20 -3.11
N SER A 71 14.64 -0.81 -2.75
CA SER A 71 13.31 -0.38 -3.17
C SER A 71 12.34 -0.37 -1.99
N GLY A 72 11.43 0.60 -1.99
CA GLY A 72 10.47 0.74 -0.91
C GLY A 72 9.32 1.68 -1.24
N ILE A 73 8.22 1.49 -0.52
CA ILE A 73 7.01 2.31 -0.58
C ILE A 73 6.61 2.75 0.83
N GLY A 74 6.10 3.97 0.94
CA GLY A 74 5.62 4.54 2.18
C GLY A 74 4.32 5.29 2.00
N ILE A 75 3.55 5.44 3.07
CA ILE A 75 2.21 6.00 3.06
C ILE A 75 1.92 6.77 4.35
N ILE A 76 1.23 7.87 4.22
CA ILE A 76 0.48 8.54 5.28
C ILE A 76 -0.99 8.44 4.91
N SER A 77 -1.84 7.97 5.83
CA SER A 77 -3.25 7.72 5.56
C SER A 77 -4.14 8.11 6.75
N ASP A 78 -5.34 8.60 6.44
CA ASP A 78 -6.40 8.83 7.43
C ASP A 78 -7.39 7.66 7.53
N THR A 79 -7.20 6.61 6.74
CA THR A 79 -8.12 5.49 6.67
C THR A 79 -7.47 4.20 7.11
N ASP A 80 -6.95 3.43 6.20
CA ASP A 80 -6.59 2.05 6.41
C ASP A 80 -5.15 1.87 6.90
N PRO A 81 -4.88 0.85 7.75
CA PRO A 81 -3.53 0.39 8.01
C PRO A 81 -2.91 -0.16 6.71
N GLN A 82 -1.77 0.35 6.32
CA GLN A 82 -1.02 -0.04 5.13
C GLN A 82 0.47 0.32 5.29
N PRO A 83 1.41 -0.28 4.55
CA PRO A 83 1.24 -1.17 3.39
C PRO A 83 0.67 -2.54 3.74
N ILE A 84 -0.04 -3.17 2.79
CA ILE A 84 -0.48 -4.57 2.91
C ILE A 84 0.45 -5.44 2.07
N ILE A 85 0.86 -6.60 2.62
CA ILE A 85 1.67 -7.58 1.89
C ILE A 85 0.77 -8.75 1.50
N ILE A 86 0.74 -9.05 0.21
CA ILE A 86 -0.02 -10.15 -0.37
C ILE A 86 0.94 -11.18 -0.98
N ASN A 87 0.65 -12.45 -0.77
CA ASN A 87 1.30 -13.56 -1.46
C ASN A 87 0.27 -14.22 -2.38
N SER A 88 0.52 -14.22 -3.68
CA SER A 88 -0.42 -14.68 -4.71
C SER A 88 0.29 -15.39 -5.86
N HIS A 89 -0.48 -15.81 -6.85
CA HIS A 89 0.06 -16.38 -8.10
C HIS A 89 0.87 -15.35 -8.92
N LEU A 90 0.67 -14.05 -8.67
CA LEU A 90 1.48 -12.97 -9.27
C LEU A 90 2.83 -12.76 -8.55
N GLY A 91 3.12 -13.58 -7.52
CA GLY A 91 4.24 -13.39 -6.62
C GLY A 91 3.83 -12.66 -5.35
N ARG A 92 4.82 -12.34 -4.51
CA ARG A 92 4.64 -11.55 -3.31
C ARG A 92 4.84 -10.07 -3.63
N PHE A 93 3.96 -9.23 -3.12
CA PHE A 93 4.07 -7.79 -3.27
C PHE A 93 3.51 -7.05 -2.06
N ALA A 94 3.98 -5.83 -1.85
CA ALA A 94 3.38 -4.89 -0.90
C ALA A 94 2.63 -3.80 -1.68
N ILE A 95 1.51 -3.32 -1.14
CA ILE A 95 0.69 -2.28 -1.79
C ILE A 95 0.35 -1.16 -0.82
N VAL A 96 0.39 0.06 -1.32
CA VAL A 96 -0.20 1.25 -0.69
C VAL A 96 -1.15 1.92 -1.66
N THR A 97 -2.22 2.49 -1.12
CA THR A 97 -3.26 3.16 -1.90
C THR A 97 -3.70 4.47 -1.27
N VAL A 98 -4.00 5.45 -2.11
CA VAL A 98 -4.83 6.60 -1.76
C VAL A 98 -6.10 6.45 -2.59
N ALA A 99 -7.18 6.05 -1.93
CA ALA A 99 -8.42 5.67 -2.60
C ALA A 99 -9.65 6.23 -1.88
N LYS A 100 -10.70 6.44 -2.67
CA LYS A 100 -12.06 6.67 -2.19
C LYS A 100 -13.01 5.87 -3.07
N ILE A 101 -13.50 4.76 -2.56
CA ILE A 101 -14.35 3.81 -3.27
C ILE A 101 -15.77 3.90 -2.70
N ALA A 102 -16.76 4.10 -3.57
CA ALA A 102 -18.15 4.25 -3.17
C ALA A 102 -18.90 2.90 -3.09
N ASN A 103 -18.43 1.89 -3.84
CA ASN A 103 -19.09 0.58 -3.93
C ASN A 103 -18.33 -0.53 -3.19
N ILE A 104 -17.75 -0.21 -2.02
CA ILE A 104 -16.96 -1.17 -1.22
C ILE A 104 -17.80 -2.39 -0.85
N GLU A 105 -19.00 -2.18 -0.31
CA GLU A 105 -19.88 -3.24 0.15
C GLU A 105 -20.30 -4.20 -0.98
N GLU A 106 -20.58 -3.67 -2.18
CA GLU A 106 -20.89 -4.45 -3.37
C GLU A 106 -19.70 -5.37 -3.74
N LEU A 107 -18.51 -4.80 -3.82
CA LEU A 107 -17.30 -5.54 -4.18
C LEU A 107 -16.87 -6.55 -3.11
N GLU A 108 -17.04 -6.21 -1.84
CA GLU A 108 -16.77 -7.12 -0.71
C GLU A 108 -17.67 -8.37 -0.80
N GLN A 109 -18.99 -8.18 -1.00
CA GLN A 109 -19.91 -9.30 -1.13
C GLN A 109 -19.59 -10.20 -2.33
N GLU A 110 -19.21 -9.62 -3.46
CA GLU A 110 -18.78 -10.38 -4.63
C GLU A 110 -17.52 -11.22 -4.36
N LEU A 111 -16.51 -10.64 -3.69
CA LEU A 111 -15.27 -11.35 -3.36
C LEU A 111 -15.53 -12.48 -2.34
N LEU A 112 -16.36 -12.22 -1.33
CA LEU A 112 -16.76 -13.25 -0.37
C LEU A 112 -17.54 -14.40 -1.03
N ALA A 113 -18.42 -14.09 -1.98
CA ALA A 113 -19.13 -15.12 -2.77
C ALA A 113 -18.20 -15.98 -3.63
N GLN A 114 -17.01 -15.48 -3.96
CA GLN A 114 -15.95 -16.20 -4.66
C GLN A 114 -15.00 -16.95 -3.72
N ASN A 115 -15.35 -17.10 -2.44
CA ASN A 115 -14.53 -17.70 -1.38
C ASN A 115 -13.20 -16.95 -1.11
N MET A 116 -13.10 -15.68 -1.49
CA MET A 116 -12.01 -14.82 -1.04
C MET A 116 -12.35 -14.30 0.37
N HIS A 117 -11.33 -13.96 1.14
CA HIS A 117 -11.50 -13.49 2.51
C HIS A 117 -10.61 -12.29 2.78
N PHE A 118 -11.02 -11.51 3.75
CA PHE A 118 -10.29 -10.34 4.22
C PHE A 118 -9.61 -10.65 5.55
N ALA A 119 -8.32 -10.35 5.66
CA ALA A 119 -7.52 -10.57 6.85
C ALA A 119 -7.23 -9.29 7.63
N GLU A 120 -7.22 -8.15 6.94
CA GLU A 120 -6.90 -6.84 7.52
C GLU A 120 -8.19 -6.01 7.70
N LEU A 121 -8.60 -5.79 8.95
CA LEU A 121 -9.76 -4.94 9.25
C LEU A 121 -9.31 -3.50 9.55
N SER A 122 -10.03 -2.54 9.03
CA SER A 122 -9.86 -1.12 9.33
C SER A 122 -10.99 -0.64 10.21
N SER A 123 -10.76 -0.58 11.54
CA SER A 123 -11.77 -0.14 12.52
C SER A 123 -13.10 -0.89 12.42
N GLY A 124 -13.02 -2.21 12.21
CA GLY A 124 -14.19 -3.08 12.06
C GLY A 124 -14.86 -3.05 10.69
N LYS A 125 -14.25 -2.37 9.72
CA LYS A 125 -14.70 -2.29 8.32
C LYS A 125 -13.67 -2.93 7.39
N THR A 126 -14.10 -3.24 6.18
CA THR A 126 -13.22 -3.73 5.12
C THR A 126 -12.13 -2.72 4.81
N ASN A 127 -10.89 -3.19 4.82
CA ASN A 127 -9.74 -2.39 4.42
C ASN A 127 -9.77 -2.19 2.90
N GLN A 128 -9.86 -0.93 2.45
CA GLN A 128 -9.95 -0.61 1.01
C GLN A 128 -8.70 -1.03 0.24
N THR A 129 -7.53 -0.93 0.87
CA THR A 129 -6.25 -1.34 0.24
C THR A 129 -6.22 -2.85 0.03
N GLU A 130 -6.72 -3.64 0.98
CA GLU A 130 -6.84 -5.09 0.82
C GLU A 130 -7.85 -5.45 -0.26
N LEU A 131 -9.00 -4.80 -0.30
CA LEU A 131 -9.99 -4.99 -1.35
C LEU A 131 -9.38 -4.74 -2.75
N ILE A 132 -8.62 -3.66 -2.91
CA ILE A 132 -7.90 -3.37 -4.16
C ILE A 132 -6.90 -4.48 -4.48
N ALA A 133 -6.12 -4.94 -3.50
CA ALA A 133 -5.16 -6.02 -3.70
C ALA A 133 -5.84 -7.33 -4.13
N LEU A 134 -6.97 -7.67 -3.53
CA LEU A 134 -7.77 -8.84 -3.91
C LEU A 134 -8.33 -8.72 -5.34
N LEU A 135 -8.71 -7.53 -5.78
CA LEU A 135 -9.13 -7.29 -7.17
C LEU A 135 -7.95 -7.41 -8.15
N ILE A 136 -6.73 -6.97 -7.76
CA ILE A 136 -5.52 -7.10 -8.57
C ILE A 136 -5.18 -8.57 -8.81
N ILE A 137 -5.21 -9.40 -7.77
CA ILE A 137 -4.87 -10.82 -7.89
C ILE A 137 -5.90 -11.67 -8.67
N GLN A 138 -7.02 -11.09 -9.09
CA GLN A 138 -7.92 -11.74 -10.04
C GLN A 138 -7.41 -11.64 -11.49
N GLY A 139 -6.45 -10.76 -11.77
CA GLY A 139 -5.83 -10.62 -13.07
C GLY A 139 -4.81 -11.73 -13.36
N LYS A 140 -4.49 -11.91 -14.65
CA LYS A 140 -3.44 -12.84 -15.10
C LYS A 140 -2.02 -12.30 -14.84
N ASP A 141 -1.89 -10.98 -14.76
CA ASP A 141 -0.67 -10.24 -14.43
C ASP A 141 -1.06 -8.93 -13.72
N PHE A 142 -0.06 -8.16 -13.25
CA PHE A 142 -0.32 -6.92 -12.53
C PHE A 142 -1.05 -5.86 -13.37
N VAL A 143 -0.79 -5.79 -14.68
CA VAL A 143 -1.43 -4.81 -15.57
C VAL A 143 -2.91 -5.13 -15.70
N ASP A 144 -3.24 -6.38 -16.03
CA ASP A 144 -4.63 -6.84 -16.15
C ASP A 144 -5.38 -6.71 -14.82
N GLY A 145 -4.71 -7.01 -13.69
CA GLY A 145 -5.28 -6.82 -12.36
C GLY A 145 -5.57 -5.36 -12.01
N ILE A 146 -4.66 -4.44 -12.34
CA ILE A 146 -4.86 -3.00 -12.13
C ILE A 146 -5.99 -2.48 -13.02
N GLU A 147 -6.06 -2.92 -14.28
CA GLU A 147 -7.18 -2.59 -15.17
C GLU A 147 -8.51 -3.13 -14.63
N ASN A 148 -8.52 -4.35 -14.04
CA ASN A 148 -9.69 -4.91 -13.37
C ASN A 148 -10.17 -4.01 -12.22
N VAL A 149 -9.25 -3.50 -11.39
CA VAL A 149 -9.59 -2.52 -10.34
C VAL A 149 -10.30 -1.31 -10.94
N TYR A 150 -9.70 -0.67 -11.94
CA TYR A 150 -10.25 0.57 -12.52
C TYR A 150 -11.57 0.39 -13.27
N ARG A 151 -11.85 -0.81 -13.76
CA ARG A 151 -13.16 -1.15 -14.36
C ARG A 151 -14.26 -1.31 -13.32
N ARG A 152 -13.92 -1.78 -12.12
CA ARG A 152 -14.91 -2.21 -11.11
C ARG A 152 -15.18 -1.19 -10.02
N ILE A 153 -14.19 -0.40 -9.64
CA ILE A 153 -14.37 0.60 -8.59
C ILE A 153 -15.21 1.79 -9.08
N LYS A 154 -16.13 2.24 -8.24
CA LYS A 154 -16.84 3.51 -8.39
C LYS A 154 -16.18 4.55 -7.48
N GLY A 155 -15.25 5.33 -8.03
CA GLY A 155 -14.48 6.29 -7.24
C GLY A 155 -13.13 6.61 -7.84
N SER A 156 -12.14 6.86 -6.99
CA SER A 156 -10.77 7.14 -7.40
C SER A 156 -9.79 6.29 -6.61
N CYS A 157 -8.69 5.90 -7.26
CA CYS A 157 -7.61 5.15 -6.65
C CYS A 157 -6.29 5.44 -7.36
N SER A 158 -5.30 5.82 -6.57
CA SER A 158 -3.89 5.79 -6.96
C SER A 158 -3.16 4.81 -6.06
N MET A 159 -2.17 4.10 -6.60
CA MET A 159 -1.49 3.03 -5.90
C MET A 159 -0.02 2.91 -6.25
N LEU A 160 0.76 2.38 -5.31
CA LEU A 160 2.10 1.84 -5.55
C LEU A 160 2.13 0.38 -5.11
N LEU A 161 2.67 -0.48 -5.97
CA LEU A 161 2.96 -1.87 -5.66
C LEU A 161 4.48 -2.05 -5.63
N LEU A 162 5.00 -2.53 -4.51
CA LEU A 162 6.39 -2.95 -4.39
C LEU A 162 6.46 -4.44 -4.65
N THR A 163 7.18 -4.81 -5.69
CA THR A 163 7.44 -6.20 -6.09
C THR A 163 8.92 -6.55 -5.91
N GLU A 164 9.28 -7.79 -6.16
CA GLU A 164 10.69 -8.22 -6.17
C GLU A 164 11.51 -7.53 -7.27
N ASP A 165 10.85 -7.14 -8.38
CA ASP A 165 11.48 -6.52 -9.55
C ASP A 165 11.50 -4.98 -9.48
N GLY A 166 10.81 -4.37 -8.53
CA GLY A 166 10.74 -2.92 -8.36
C GLY A 166 9.35 -2.41 -8.02
N ILE A 167 9.03 -1.20 -8.45
CA ILE A 167 7.78 -0.52 -8.09
C ILE A 167 6.91 -0.33 -9.34
N ILE A 168 5.64 -0.72 -9.23
CA ILE A 168 4.59 -0.40 -10.19
C ILE A 168 3.78 0.77 -9.60
N ALA A 169 3.68 1.87 -10.35
CA ALA A 169 2.86 3.02 -9.99
C ALA A 169 1.66 3.11 -10.94
N ALA A 170 0.46 3.24 -10.38
CA ALA A 170 -0.75 3.36 -11.17
C ALA A 170 -1.70 4.40 -10.57
N ARG A 171 -2.37 5.13 -11.45
CA ARG A 171 -3.43 6.07 -11.09
C ARG A 171 -4.61 5.94 -12.04
N ASP A 172 -5.79 6.29 -11.55
CA ASP A 172 -6.98 6.31 -12.38
C ASP A 172 -6.98 7.47 -13.41
N LYS A 173 -7.96 7.44 -14.30
CA LYS A 173 -8.12 8.47 -15.34
C LYS A 173 -8.36 9.89 -14.81
N TRP A 174 -8.72 10.03 -13.55
CA TRP A 174 -8.99 11.33 -12.92
C TRP A 174 -7.73 11.99 -12.38
N GLY A 175 -6.70 11.21 -12.06
CA GLY A 175 -5.39 11.69 -11.63
C GLY A 175 -5.43 12.58 -10.39
N ARG A 176 -6.25 12.24 -9.40
CA ARG A 176 -6.52 13.09 -8.22
C ARG A 176 -5.49 12.98 -7.11
N THR A 177 -4.41 12.27 -7.30
CA THR A 177 -3.27 12.14 -6.36
C THR A 177 -1.97 12.22 -7.10
#